data_e53ea4b27c4999fbf1ca4ad6ff012100
#
_entry.id   e53ea4b27c4999fbf1ca4ad6ff012100
#
_cell.length_a   1.000
_cell.length_b   1.000
_cell.length_c   1.000
_cell.angle_alpha   90.00
_cell.angle_beta   90.00
_cell.angle_gamma   90.00
#
_symmetry.space_group_name_H-M   'P 1'
#
loop_
_entity.id
_entity.type
_entity.pdbx_description
1 polymer ?
#
loop_
_entity_poly.entity_id
_entity_poly.type
_entity_poly.pdbx_seq_one_letter_code
_entity_poly.pdbx_strand_id
1 'polypeptide(L)'
;DMRVFALIIGISGVYVSSAFLRLEIFTSISLVILSAIGLSILTKEIFKIKISGKKNYSLKISYVLLISILFIIPLVYPENNWISTLDYAPTVFSGGTSYVLSTNDWLVTLDWIKNNTPEDSIIGSWWDYGYWIQTLADRTTLIDNATLNGNMIEKFAAMFLSTPDDAFNMLNERDVDYLLLFVAGEKLQWESSEGDSIYVLNGGGDESKKQWFMRIAKIQQEDGIIQFP
;
A
#
# COMPACT_ATOMS: atom_id res chain seq x y z
N ASP A 1 -26.87 -0.33 19.58
CA ASP A 1 -26.53 1.09 19.63
C ASP A 1 -25.25 1.32 18.84
N MET A 2 -25.31 2.26 17.86
CA MET A 2 -24.18 2.60 16.98
C MET A 2 -22.93 3.05 17.78
N ARG A 3 -23.10 3.65 18.95
CA ARG A 3 -21.98 4.08 19.80
C ARG A 3 -21.22 2.89 20.38
N VAL A 4 -21.96 1.89 20.85
CA VAL A 4 -21.38 0.64 21.39
C VAL A 4 -20.67 -0.12 20.28
N PHE A 5 -21.27 -0.20 19.10
CA PHE A 5 -20.67 -0.81 17.92
C PHE A 5 -19.35 -0.12 17.52
N ALA A 6 -19.37 1.22 17.41
CA ALA A 6 -18.17 1.99 17.10
C ALA A 6 -17.06 1.84 18.17
N LEU A 7 -17.45 1.76 19.45
CA LEU A 7 -16.50 1.54 20.54
C LEU A 7 -15.86 0.15 20.46
N ILE A 8 -16.65 -0.90 20.21
CA ILE A 8 -16.13 -2.27 20.07
C ILE A 8 -15.17 -2.35 18.91
N ILE A 9 -15.57 -1.83 17.74
CA ILE A 9 -14.68 -1.83 16.54
C ILE A 9 -13.43 -1.00 16.81
N GLY A 10 -13.55 0.16 17.49
CA GLY A 10 -12.41 1.01 17.84
C GLY A 10 -11.40 0.29 18.73
N ILE A 11 -11.84 -0.34 19.81
CA ILE A 11 -10.95 -1.09 20.71
C ILE A 11 -10.34 -2.29 20.00
N SER A 12 -11.14 -3.06 19.25
CA SER A 12 -10.66 -4.21 18.48
C SER A 12 -9.66 -3.75 17.39
N GLY A 13 -9.96 -2.66 16.71
CA GLY A 13 -9.10 -2.08 15.68
C GLY A 13 -7.74 -1.64 16.24
N VAL A 14 -7.73 -0.94 17.39
CA VAL A 14 -6.47 -0.54 18.07
C VAL A 14 -5.64 -1.78 18.46
N TYR A 15 -6.28 -2.80 19.00
CA TYR A 15 -5.60 -4.04 19.39
C TYR A 15 -4.99 -4.74 18.17
N VAL A 16 -5.77 -4.90 17.09
CA VAL A 16 -5.33 -5.59 15.87
C VAL A 16 -4.26 -4.78 15.14
N SER A 17 -4.41 -3.46 15.01
CA SER A 17 -3.42 -2.62 14.33
C SER A 17 -2.11 -2.49 15.11
N SER A 18 -2.12 -2.68 16.43
CA SER A 18 -0.89 -2.74 17.21
C SER A 18 -0.01 -3.94 16.85
N ALA A 19 -0.61 -5.03 16.35
CA ALA A 19 0.10 -6.23 15.91
C ALA A 19 0.36 -6.23 14.40
N PHE A 20 -0.54 -5.62 13.61
CA PHE A 20 -0.50 -5.63 12.15
C PHE A 20 -0.72 -4.23 11.58
N LEU A 21 0.35 -3.55 11.19
CA LEU A 21 0.33 -2.19 10.66
C LEU A 21 -0.67 -2.01 9.50
N ARG A 22 -0.82 -3.02 8.65
CA ARG A 22 -1.75 -2.99 7.50
C ARG A 22 -3.23 -2.90 7.90
N LEU A 23 -3.57 -3.22 9.14
CA LEU A 23 -4.95 -3.17 9.64
C LEU A 23 -5.28 -1.84 10.33
N GLU A 24 -4.38 -0.85 10.27
CA GLU A 24 -4.56 0.51 10.78
C GLU A 24 -5.79 1.20 10.20
N ILE A 25 -6.19 0.87 8.97
CA ILE A 25 -7.39 1.42 8.34
C ILE A 25 -8.67 1.15 9.16
N PHE A 26 -8.79 -0.01 9.80
CA PHE A 26 -9.96 -0.34 10.63
C PHE A 26 -10.01 0.53 11.89
N THR A 27 -8.85 0.77 12.49
CA THR A 27 -8.73 1.71 13.62
C THR A 27 -9.07 3.14 13.19
N SER A 28 -8.54 3.58 12.06
CA SER A 28 -8.75 4.94 11.55
C SER A 28 -10.23 5.24 11.33
N ILE A 29 -10.97 4.34 10.66
CA ILE A 29 -12.42 4.48 10.44
C ILE A 29 -13.16 4.61 11.78
N SER A 30 -12.84 3.74 12.74
CA SER A 30 -13.50 3.74 14.05
C SER A 30 -13.20 5.00 14.84
N LEU A 31 -11.96 5.48 14.83
CA LEU A 31 -11.55 6.72 15.48
C LEU A 31 -12.26 7.93 14.88
N VAL A 32 -12.41 7.99 13.55
CA VAL A 32 -13.17 9.04 12.89
C VAL A 32 -14.63 9.07 13.36
N ILE A 33 -15.28 7.90 13.41
CA ILE A 33 -16.68 7.80 13.86
C ILE A 33 -16.80 8.23 15.34
N LEU A 34 -15.95 7.74 16.21
CA LEU A 34 -15.98 8.09 17.65
C LEU A 34 -15.67 9.57 17.87
N SER A 35 -14.70 10.12 17.13
CA SER A 35 -14.35 11.55 17.18
C SER A 35 -15.51 12.42 16.70
N ALA A 36 -16.19 12.04 15.62
CA ALA A 36 -17.37 12.74 15.11
C ALA A 36 -18.53 12.74 16.13
N ILE A 37 -18.77 11.61 16.80
CA ILE A 37 -19.78 11.51 17.88
C ILE A 37 -19.38 12.40 19.05
N GLY A 38 -18.14 12.32 19.51
CA GLY A 38 -17.63 13.14 20.61
C GLY A 38 -17.73 14.63 20.31
N LEU A 39 -17.28 15.04 19.12
CA LEU A 39 -17.37 16.43 18.66
C LEU A 39 -18.82 16.92 18.58
N SER A 40 -19.75 16.09 18.08
CA SER A 40 -21.17 16.42 18.02
C SER A 40 -21.76 16.65 19.42
N ILE A 41 -21.41 15.79 20.39
CA ILE A 41 -21.88 15.95 21.78
C ILE A 41 -21.30 17.23 22.36
N LEU A 42 -19.99 17.45 22.25
CA LEU A 42 -19.30 18.63 22.77
C LEU A 42 -19.86 19.92 22.18
N THR A 43 -20.07 19.96 20.87
CA THR A 43 -20.68 21.10 20.17
C THR A 43 -22.06 21.39 20.74
N LYS A 44 -22.93 20.39 20.88
CA LYS A 44 -24.26 20.56 21.45
C LYS A 44 -24.22 21.13 22.89
N GLU A 45 -23.32 20.61 23.72
CA GLU A 45 -23.24 21.12 25.12
C GLU A 45 -22.72 22.56 25.16
N ILE A 46 -21.68 22.91 24.38
CA ILE A 46 -21.16 24.29 24.34
C ILE A 46 -22.22 25.28 23.84
N PHE A 47 -22.98 24.89 22.81
CA PHE A 47 -24.02 25.78 22.28
C PHE A 47 -25.27 25.87 23.15
N LYS A 48 -25.53 24.88 24.02
CA LYS A 48 -26.60 24.97 25.06
C LYS A 48 -26.28 25.91 26.23
N ILE A 49 -24.99 26.15 26.48
CA ILE A 49 -24.60 27.03 27.59
C ILE A 49 -25.18 28.43 27.40
N LYS A 50 -26.08 28.81 28.30
CA LYS A 50 -26.67 30.16 28.38
C LYS A 50 -25.97 30.93 29.49
N ILE A 51 -24.81 31.51 29.21
CA ILE A 51 -24.14 32.44 30.11
C ILE A 51 -24.58 33.86 29.70
N SER A 52 -25.01 34.67 30.66
CA SER A 52 -25.46 36.02 30.38
C SER A 52 -24.33 36.91 29.87
N GLY A 53 -24.58 37.61 28.74
CA GLY A 53 -23.72 38.67 28.24
C GLY A 53 -22.60 38.23 27.25
N LYS A 54 -21.61 39.14 27.04
CA LYS A 54 -20.50 39.00 26.07
C LYS A 54 -19.67 37.72 26.24
N LYS A 55 -19.58 37.19 27.47
CA LYS A 55 -18.77 35.99 27.80
C LYS A 55 -19.26 34.71 27.08
N ASN A 56 -20.56 34.63 26.79
CA ASN A 56 -21.14 33.49 26.06
C ASN A 56 -20.72 33.44 24.59
N TYR A 57 -20.70 34.60 23.93
CA TYR A 57 -20.25 34.70 22.53
C TYR A 57 -18.77 34.41 22.40
N SER A 58 -17.95 34.93 23.35
CA SER A 58 -16.49 34.67 23.36
C SER A 58 -16.20 33.17 23.44
N LEU A 59 -16.87 32.43 24.31
CA LEU A 59 -16.67 30.98 24.45
C LEU A 59 -17.02 30.23 23.17
N LYS A 60 -18.14 30.57 22.54
CA LYS A 60 -18.57 29.92 21.30
C LYS A 60 -17.64 30.24 20.11
N ILE A 61 -17.21 31.49 19.99
CA ILE A 61 -16.25 31.91 18.97
C ILE A 61 -14.91 31.20 19.18
N SER A 62 -14.38 31.17 20.41
CA SER A 62 -13.12 30.47 20.72
C SER A 62 -13.22 28.98 20.39
N TYR A 63 -14.35 28.34 20.69
CA TYR A 63 -14.58 26.94 20.31
C TYR A 63 -14.57 26.75 18.80
N VAL A 64 -15.28 27.57 18.05
CA VAL A 64 -15.31 27.47 16.57
C VAL A 64 -13.92 27.69 15.99
N LEU A 65 -13.18 28.69 16.50
CA LEU A 65 -11.80 28.94 16.07
C LEU A 65 -10.89 27.77 16.37
N LEU A 66 -10.97 27.18 17.58
CA LEU A 66 -10.17 26.02 17.94
C LEU A 66 -10.44 24.83 17.01
N ILE A 67 -11.70 24.53 16.74
CA ILE A 67 -12.08 23.44 15.83
C ILE A 67 -11.62 23.74 14.40
N SER A 68 -11.78 24.99 13.93
CA SER A 68 -11.30 25.39 12.60
C SER A 68 -9.78 25.20 12.48
N ILE A 69 -9.00 25.61 13.47
CA ILE A 69 -7.57 25.43 13.50
C ILE A 69 -7.19 23.94 13.47
N LEU A 70 -7.87 23.11 14.25
CA LEU A 70 -7.67 21.67 14.31
C LEU A 70 -7.87 20.98 12.94
N PHE A 71 -8.81 21.46 12.12
CA PHE A 71 -9.05 20.93 10.79
C PHE A 71 -8.18 21.58 9.70
N ILE A 72 -7.85 22.87 9.84
CA ILE A 72 -7.07 23.59 8.82
C ILE A 72 -5.58 23.23 8.90
N ILE A 73 -5.01 23.08 10.10
CA ILE A 73 -3.58 22.78 10.24
C ILE A 73 -3.18 21.51 9.48
N PRO A 74 -3.86 20.35 9.64
CA PRO A 74 -3.49 19.14 8.91
C PRO A 74 -3.68 19.22 7.40
N LEU A 75 -4.41 20.22 6.89
CA LEU A 75 -4.57 20.42 5.44
C LEU A 75 -3.31 21.01 4.80
N VAL A 76 -2.56 21.84 5.54
CA VAL A 76 -1.45 22.64 4.97
C VAL A 76 -0.11 22.42 5.65
N TYR A 77 -0.07 21.76 6.80
CA TYR A 77 1.13 21.53 7.61
C TYR A 77 1.07 20.15 8.29
N PRO A 78 2.14 19.37 8.38
CA PRO A 78 3.51 19.55 7.89
C PRO A 78 3.65 19.33 6.36
N GLU A 79 4.88 19.16 5.84
CA GLU A 79 5.12 18.93 4.39
C GLU A 79 4.28 17.79 3.82
N ASN A 80 4.08 16.72 4.58
CA ASN A 80 3.16 15.61 4.23
C ASN A 80 1.75 15.88 4.76
N ASN A 81 1.11 16.93 4.25
CA ASN A 81 -0.26 17.31 4.61
C ASN A 81 -1.30 16.65 3.68
N TRP A 82 -2.57 16.81 4.02
CA TRP A 82 -3.65 16.19 3.24
C TRP A 82 -3.74 16.69 1.80
N ILE A 83 -3.40 17.95 1.55
CA ILE A 83 -3.43 18.52 0.20
C ILE A 83 -2.27 17.96 -0.63
N SER A 84 -1.06 17.92 -0.08
CA SER A 84 0.10 17.39 -0.80
C SER A 84 -0.04 15.90 -1.14
N THR A 85 -0.73 15.12 -0.28
CA THR A 85 -0.97 13.69 -0.56
C THR A 85 -1.97 13.44 -1.69
N LEU A 86 -2.74 14.44 -2.12
CA LEU A 86 -3.63 14.30 -3.29
C LEU A 86 -2.84 14.27 -4.61
N ASP A 87 -1.68 14.90 -4.66
CA ASP A 87 -0.84 14.97 -5.86
C ASP A 87 0.06 13.74 -6.02
N TYR A 88 0.13 12.88 -5.01
CA TYR A 88 0.99 11.70 -5.02
C TYR A 88 0.17 10.42 -5.19
N ALA A 89 0.62 9.58 -6.11
CA ALA A 89 0.08 8.23 -6.17
C ALA A 89 0.26 7.54 -4.80
N PRO A 90 -0.76 6.81 -4.31
CA PRO A 90 -0.61 6.05 -3.07
C PRO A 90 0.67 5.20 -3.10
N THR A 91 1.41 5.14 -1.99
CA THR A 91 2.64 4.34 -1.86
C THR A 91 2.45 2.88 -2.26
N VAL A 92 1.21 2.39 -2.18
CA VAL A 92 0.77 1.11 -2.68
C VAL A 92 1.11 0.95 -4.17
N PHE A 93 0.85 1.95 -5.02
CA PHE A 93 1.19 1.91 -6.45
C PHE A 93 2.69 2.05 -6.74
N SER A 94 3.47 2.44 -5.75
CA SER A 94 4.93 2.51 -5.84
C SER A 94 5.62 1.23 -5.34
N GLY A 95 4.87 0.12 -5.16
CA GLY A 95 5.41 -1.13 -4.64
C GLY A 95 5.90 -1.03 -3.19
N GLY A 96 5.36 -0.10 -2.39
CA GLY A 96 5.76 0.15 -1.00
C GLY A 96 7.11 0.87 -0.86
N THR A 97 7.68 1.36 -1.96
CA THR A 97 8.88 2.20 -1.92
C THR A 97 8.52 3.62 -1.52
N SER A 98 9.44 4.34 -0.87
CA SER A 98 9.28 5.76 -0.52
C SER A 98 9.40 6.71 -1.71
N TYR A 99 9.53 6.18 -2.92
CA TYR A 99 9.56 6.98 -4.13
C TYR A 99 8.18 7.50 -4.46
N VAL A 100 8.09 8.80 -4.57
CA VAL A 100 6.93 9.46 -5.18
C VAL A 100 7.07 9.29 -6.69
N LEU A 101 6.50 8.23 -7.22
CA LEU A 101 6.43 8.02 -8.66
C LEU A 101 5.16 8.69 -9.17
N SER A 102 5.32 9.75 -9.93
CA SER A 102 4.24 10.39 -10.69
C SER A 102 3.97 9.64 -12.02
N THR A 103 4.02 8.32 -12.00
CA THR A 103 3.84 7.49 -13.19
C THR A 103 2.53 6.71 -13.12
N ASN A 104 1.92 6.49 -14.28
CA ASN A 104 0.75 5.63 -14.42
C ASN A 104 1.14 4.19 -14.81
N ASP A 105 2.41 3.82 -14.71
CA ASP A 105 2.96 2.56 -15.24
C ASP A 105 2.20 1.34 -14.72
N TRP A 106 1.86 1.32 -13.43
CA TRP A 106 1.06 0.24 -12.87
C TRP A 106 -0.33 0.15 -13.50
N LEU A 107 -1.02 1.27 -13.65
CA LEU A 107 -2.36 1.28 -14.22
C LEU A 107 -2.33 0.88 -15.70
N VAL A 108 -1.35 1.38 -16.44
CA VAL A 108 -1.15 1.03 -17.86
C VAL A 108 -0.82 -0.46 -18.01
N THR A 109 0.07 -0.99 -17.15
CA THR A 109 0.45 -2.41 -17.19
C THR A 109 -0.71 -3.33 -16.85
N LEU A 110 -1.48 -3.00 -15.81
CA LEU A 110 -2.64 -3.81 -15.40
C LEU A 110 -3.76 -3.76 -16.44
N ASP A 111 -3.98 -2.61 -17.06
CA ASP A 111 -4.92 -2.48 -18.18
C ASP A 111 -4.44 -3.27 -19.41
N TRP A 112 -3.15 -3.24 -19.71
CA TRP A 112 -2.56 -4.05 -20.77
C TRP A 112 -2.75 -5.54 -20.50
N ILE A 113 -2.47 -6.02 -19.29
CA ILE A 113 -2.69 -7.43 -18.90
C ILE A 113 -4.16 -7.80 -19.13
N LYS A 114 -5.08 -6.97 -18.66
CA LYS A 114 -6.51 -7.21 -18.81
C LYS A 114 -6.96 -7.39 -20.26
N ASN A 115 -6.43 -6.56 -21.15
CA ASN A 115 -6.89 -6.50 -22.54
C ASN A 115 -6.10 -7.40 -23.50
N ASN A 116 -4.91 -7.87 -23.10
CA ASN A 116 -4.00 -8.57 -24.01
C ASN A 116 -3.62 -9.99 -23.56
N THR A 117 -4.13 -10.47 -22.44
CA THR A 117 -3.94 -11.85 -21.99
C THR A 117 -5.27 -12.59 -21.97
N PRO A 118 -5.32 -13.92 -22.12
CA PRO A 118 -6.51 -14.74 -21.92
C PRO A 118 -7.13 -14.52 -20.53
N GLU A 119 -8.46 -14.63 -20.41
CA GLU A 119 -9.18 -14.40 -19.14
C GLU A 119 -8.80 -15.38 -18.02
N ASP A 120 -8.43 -16.61 -18.41
CA ASP A 120 -8.01 -17.70 -17.54
C ASP A 120 -6.52 -17.69 -17.22
N SER A 121 -5.76 -16.70 -17.70
CA SER A 121 -4.31 -16.62 -17.45
C SER A 121 -3.96 -16.48 -15.98
N ILE A 122 -2.91 -17.19 -15.59
CA ILE A 122 -2.29 -17.09 -14.27
C ILE A 122 -1.07 -16.17 -14.36
N ILE A 123 -1.09 -15.09 -13.60
CA ILE A 123 0.00 -14.12 -13.53
C ILE A 123 0.86 -14.41 -12.31
N GLY A 124 2.09 -14.85 -12.51
CA GLY A 124 3.09 -14.95 -11.46
C GLY A 124 3.61 -13.56 -11.09
N SER A 125 3.66 -13.24 -9.82
CA SER A 125 4.20 -11.96 -9.33
C SER A 125 4.58 -12.09 -7.86
N TRP A 126 5.29 -11.10 -7.31
CA TRP A 126 5.42 -10.99 -5.87
C TRP A 126 4.06 -10.68 -5.23
N TRP A 127 3.81 -11.21 -4.04
CA TRP A 127 2.51 -11.15 -3.36
C TRP A 127 1.99 -9.71 -3.13
N ASP A 128 2.87 -8.71 -3.08
CA ASP A 128 2.48 -7.30 -2.93
C ASP A 128 1.53 -6.82 -4.03
N TYR A 129 1.58 -7.42 -5.21
CA TYR A 129 0.83 -6.99 -6.39
C TYR A 129 -0.43 -7.82 -6.65
N GLY A 130 -0.62 -8.91 -5.91
CA GLY A 130 -1.69 -9.88 -6.17
C GLY A 130 -3.07 -9.26 -6.24
N TYR A 131 -3.45 -8.44 -5.27
CA TYR A 131 -4.76 -7.80 -5.27
C TYR A 131 -4.97 -6.83 -6.44
N TRP A 132 -3.93 -6.18 -6.92
CA TRP A 132 -4.06 -5.30 -8.09
C TRP A 132 -4.28 -6.11 -9.35
N ILE A 133 -3.56 -7.21 -9.52
CA ILE A 133 -3.75 -8.12 -10.65
C ILE A 133 -5.17 -8.69 -10.62
N GLN A 134 -5.65 -9.14 -9.46
CA GLN A 134 -7.01 -9.68 -9.33
C GLN A 134 -8.09 -8.64 -9.56
N THR A 135 -7.93 -7.42 -9.02
CA THR A 135 -9.01 -6.41 -9.02
C THR A 135 -8.98 -5.49 -10.24
N LEU A 136 -7.81 -5.15 -10.77
CA LEU A 136 -7.67 -4.20 -11.87
C LEU A 136 -7.40 -4.92 -13.21
N ALA A 137 -6.58 -5.96 -13.20
CA ALA A 137 -6.32 -6.74 -14.40
C ALA A 137 -7.30 -7.91 -14.60
N ASP A 138 -8.11 -8.25 -13.58
CA ASP A 138 -9.08 -9.34 -13.63
C ASP A 138 -8.44 -10.67 -14.04
N ARG A 139 -7.28 -11.00 -13.42
CA ARG A 139 -6.51 -12.23 -13.67
C ARG A 139 -6.17 -12.94 -12.37
N THR A 140 -5.97 -14.24 -12.46
CA THR A 140 -5.59 -15.09 -11.32
C THR A 140 -4.13 -14.91 -10.96
N THR A 141 -3.80 -14.98 -9.65
CA THR A 141 -2.43 -15.04 -9.13
C THR A 141 -2.27 -16.21 -8.16
N LEU A 142 -1.03 -16.71 -8.02
CA LEU A 142 -0.74 -17.81 -7.07
C LEU A 142 -0.54 -17.33 -5.64
N ILE A 143 -0.12 -16.09 -5.47
CA ILE A 143 0.10 -15.45 -4.16
C ILE A 143 -0.41 -14.00 -4.20
N ASP A 144 -0.94 -13.54 -3.09
CA ASP A 144 -1.53 -12.22 -2.97
C ASP A 144 -1.27 -11.59 -1.59
N ASN A 145 -1.81 -10.39 -1.40
CA ASN A 145 -1.65 -9.61 -0.18
C ASN A 145 -2.30 -10.23 1.07
N ALA A 146 -3.17 -11.25 0.92
CA ALA A 146 -3.69 -11.99 2.06
C ALA A 146 -2.61 -12.82 2.75
N THR A 147 -1.54 -13.18 2.02
CA THR A 147 -0.38 -13.93 2.53
C THR A 147 -0.74 -15.26 3.23
N LEU A 148 -1.85 -15.87 2.82
CA LEU A 148 -2.35 -17.10 3.45
C LEU A 148 -1.55 -18.35 3.08
N ASN A 149 -0.91 -18.34 1.92
CA ASN A 149 -0.12 -19.48 1.43
C ASN A 149 1.39 -19.23 1.64
N GLY A 150 1.85 -19.33 2.89
CA GLY A 150 3.26 -19.10 3.23
C GLY A 150 4.24 -20.01 2.49
N ASN A 151 3.86 -21.25 2.20
CA ASN A 151 4.72 -22.18 1.43
C ASN A 151 4.90 -21.68 -0.02
N MET A 152 3.86 -21.18 -0.65
CA MET A 152 3.95 -20.65 -2.01
C MET A 152 4.77 -19.34 -2.03
N ILE A 153 4.62 -18.48 -1.02
CA ILE A 153 5.42 -17.25 -0.87
C ILE A 153 6.90 -17.61 -0.73
N GLU A 154 7.25 -18.64 0.07
CA GLU A 154 8.61 -19.13 0.22
C GLU A 154 9.19 -19.60 -1.12
N LYS A 155 8.41 -20.38 -1.89
CA LYS A 155 8.83 -20.86 -3.23
C LYS A 155 9.03 -19.70 -4.22
N PHE A 156 8.14 -18.71 -4.23
CA PHE A 156 8.31 -17.53 -5.08
C PHE A 156 9.55 -16.71 -4.68
N ALA A 157 9.80 -16.56 -3.38
CA ALA A 157 11.02 -15.89 -2.91
C ALA A 157 12.28 -16.63 -3.38
N ALA A 158 12.30 -17.96 -3.33
CA ALA A 158 13.40 -18.78 -3.84
C ALA A 158 13.53 -18.65 -5.37
N MET A 159 12.41 -18.65 -6.10
CA MET A 159 12.38 -18.49 -7.55
C MET A 159 13.02 -17.18 -7.99
N PHE A 160 12.74 -16.06 -7.32
CA PHE A 160 13.35 -14.76 -7.64
C PHE A 160 14.86 -14.71 -7.43
N LEU A 161 15.43 -15.69 -6.72
CA LEU A 161 16.86 -15.80 -6.46
C LEU A 161 17.54 -16.95 -7.26
N SER A 162 16.75 -17.74 -7.96
CA SER A 162 17.21 -18.90 -8.71
C SER A 162 17.75 -18.53 -10.10
N THR A 163 18.23 -19.54 -10.82
CA THR A 163 18.59 -19.40 -12.23
C THR A 163 17.32 -19.19 -13.10
N PRO A 164 17.43 -18.59 -14.29
CA PRO A 164 16.28 -18.46 -15.21
C PRO A 164 15.62 -19.80 -15.53
N ASP A 165 16.39 -20.87 -15.70
CA ASP A 165 15.87 -22.21 -16.02
C ASP A 165 15.09 -22.80 -14.84
N ASP A 166 15.58 -22.67 -13.62
CA ASP A 166 14.88 -23.13 -12.41
C ASP A 166 13.60 -22.31 -12.17
N ALA A 167 13.69 -21.01 -12.37
CA ALA A 167 12.52 -20.12 -12.28
C ALA A 167 11.44 -20.51 -13.30
N PHE A 168 11.82 -20.73 -14.55
CA PHE A 168 10.91 -21.18 -15.60
C PHE A 168 10.24 -22.51 -15.24
N ASN A 169 11.01 -23.49 -14.83
CA ASN A 169 10.48 -24.80 -14.44
C ASN A 169 9.48 -24.69 -13.29
N MET A 170 9.79 -23.90 -12.27
CA MET A 170 8.91 -23.67 -11.12
C MET A 170 7.58 -23.00 -11.54
N LEU A 171 7.63 -22.03 -12.43
CA LEU A 171 6.46 -21.33 -12.93
C LEU A 171 5.61 -22.24 -13.83
N ASN A 172 6.26 -22.99 -14.72
CA ASN A 172 5.61 -23.91 -15.65
C ASN A 172 4.91 -25.08 -14.94
N GLU A 173 5.49 -25.61 -13.86
CA GLU A 173 4.83 -26.64 -13.01
C GLU A 173 3.54 -26.15 -12.37
N ARG A 174 3.26 -24.87 -12.40
CA ARG A 174 2.09 -24.23 -11.76
C ARG A 174 1.19 -23.51 -12.75
N ASP A 175 1.37 -23.83 -14.02
CA ASP A 175 0.57 -23.28 -15.12
C ASP A 175 0.59 -21.74 -15.14
N VAL A 176 1.73 -21.13 -14.78
CA VAL A 176 1.89 -19.67 -14.84
C VAL A 176 2.17 -19.25 -16.28
N ASP A 177 1.29 -18.43 -16.85
CA ASP A 177 1.36 -17.98 -18.23
C ASP A 177 2.27 -16.75 -18.41
N TYR A 178 2.23 -15.85 -17.43
CA TYR A 178 2.97 -14.59 -17.47
C TYR A 178 3.63 -14.30 -16.13
N LEU A 179 4.82 -13.69 -16.17
CA LEU A 179 5.52 -13.21 -14.98
C LEU A 179 5.54 -11.68 -14.98
N LEU A 180 4.97 -11.07 -13.93
CA LEU A 180 5.02 -9.63 -13.73
C LEU A 180 6.10 -9.28 -12.73
N LEU A 181 7.06 -8.46 -13.16
CA LEU A 181 8.18 -7.95 -12.37
C LEU A 181 8.08 -6.43 -12.25
N PHE A 182 8.31 -5.91 -11.07
CA PHE A 182 8.46 -4.48 -10.86
C PHE A 182 9.92 -4.08 -10.89
N VAL A 183 10.27 -3.25 -11.86
CA VAL A 183 11.62 -2.72 -12.05
C VAL A 183 11.57 -1.21 -11.91
N ALA A 184 12.40 -0.65 -11.03
CA ALA A 184 12.57 0.79 -10.91
C ALA A 184 13.90 1.20 -11.57
N GLY A 185 13.83 2.17 -12.49
CA GLY A 185 15.00 2.63 -13.21
C GLY A 185 14.78 4.02 -13.79
N GLU A 186 15.86 4.66 -14.16
CA GLU A 186 15.86 5.92 -14.90
C GLU A 186 16.09 5.67 -16.37
N LYS A 187 15.25 6.26 -17.23
CA LYS A 187 15.46 6.23 -18.67
C LYS A 187 16.68 7.09 -19.00
N LEU A 188 17.70 6.49 -19.61
CA LEU A 188 18.78 7.26 -20.21
C LEU A 188 18.24 8.00 -21.43
N GLN A 189 18.72 9.23 -21.65
CA GLN A 189 18.29 10.07 -22.79
C GLN A 189 18.75 9.53 -24.14
N TRP A 190 19.39 8.37 -24.17
CA TRP A 190 19.90 7.76 -25.39
C TRP A 190 18.88 6.77 -25.93
N GLU A 191 18.42 7.04 -27.15
CA GLU A 191 17.59 6.15 -27.92
C GLU A 191 18.46 5.45 -28.98
N SER A 192 18.34 4.13 -29.08
CA SER A 192 18.97 3.41 -30.17
C SER A 192 18.31 3.78 -31.51
N SER A 193 19.00 3.54 -32.63
CA SER A 193 18.46 3.75 -33.98
C SER A 193 17.19 2.89 -34.25
N GLU A 194 16.92 1.91 -33.39
CA GLU A 194 15.76 1.02 -33.48
C GLU A 194 14.62 1.43 -32.56
N GLY A 195 14.77 2.57 -31.85
CA GLY A 195 13.74 3.08 -30.94
C GLY A 195 13.75 2.49 -29.53
N ASP A 196 14.72 1.63 -29.22
CA ASP A 196 14.86 1.04 -27.89
C ASP A 196 15.37 2.06 -26.88
N SER A 197 14.76 2.07 -25.71
CA SER A 197 15.17 2.91 -24.59
C SER A 197 16.03 2.11 -23.63
N ILE A 198 17.15 2.69 -23.21
CA ILE A 198 18.01 2.10 -22.18
C ILE A 198 17.61 2.67 -20.82
N TYR A 199 17.44 1.78 -19.86
CA TYR A 199 17.16 2.14 -18.48
C TYR A 199 18.32 1.74 -17.59
N VAL A 200 18.70 2.61 -16.65
CA VAL A 200 19.60 2.27 -15.55
C VAL A 200 18.77 1.93 -14.35
N LEU A 201 18.93 0.72 -13.83
CA LEU A 201 18.26 0.30 -12.60
C LEU A 201 18.87 1.07 -11.42
N ASN A 202 18.01 1.69 -10.62
CA ASN A 202 18.43 2.47 -9.46
C ASN A 202 18.29 1.70 -8.12
N GLY A 203 18.16 0.37 -8.18
CA GLY A 203 18.02 -0.49 -7.01
C GLY A 203 16.64 -0.46 -6.36
N GLY A 204 15.62 0.05 -7.06
CA GLY A 204 14.22 0.01 -6.63
C GLY A 204 13.48 -1.23 -7.16
N GLY A 205 12.19 -1.31 -6.85
CA GLY A 205 11.36 -2.42 -7.31
C GLY A 205 11.68 -3.76 -6.65
N ASP A 206 11.50 -4.86 -7.37
CA ASP A 206 11.70 -6.21 -6.84
C ASP A 206 13.17 -6.51 -6.54
N GLU A 207 14.10 -5.88 -7.24
CA GLU A 207 15.53 -6.00 -6.97
C GLU A 207 15.88 -5.52 -5.54
N SER A 208 15.22 -4.48 -5.05
CA SER A 208 15.44 -3.99 -3.68
C SER A 208 15.00 -4.98 -2.59
N LYS A 209 14.17 -5.96 -2.94
CA LYS A 209 13.61 -6.97 -2.02
C LYS A 209 14.49 -8.20 -1.85
N LYS A 210 15.65 -8.26 -2.50
CA LYS A 210 16.54 -9.42 -2.51
C LYS A 210 16.84 -9.99 -1.11
N GLN A 211 17.11 -9.13 -0.14
CA GLN A 211 17.33 -9.55 1.26
C GLN A 211 16.08 -10.16 1.91
N TRP A 212 14.89 -9.65 1.55
CA TRP A 212 13.64 -10.22 2.03
C TRP A 212 13.37 -11.57 1.39
N PHE A 213 13.64 -11.73 0.10
CA PHE A 213 13.53 -13.02 -0.57
C PHE A 213 14.44 -14.06 0.08
N MET A 214 15.70 -13.72 0.39
CA MET A 214 16.62 -14.62 1.09
C MET A 214 16.09 -15.06 2.45
N ARG A 215 15.56 -14.13 3.25
CA ARG A 215 14.99 -14.43 4.57
C ARG A 215 13.74 -15.31 4.47
N ILE A 216 12.85 -15.03 3.54
CA ILE A 216 11.61 -15.78 3.35
C ILE A 216 11.89 -17.17 2.81
N ALA A 217 12.80 -17.29 1.85
CA ALA A 217 13.25 -18.56 1.29
C ALA A 217 14.18 -19.35 2.23
N LYS A 218 14.50 -18.82 3.42
CA LYS A 218 15.41 -19.42 4.42
C LYS A 218 16.80 -19.72 3.87
N ILE A 219 17.23 -18.96 2.87
CA ILE A 219 18.54 -19.09 2.26
C ILE A 219 19.56 -18.44 3.19
N GLN A 220 20.57 -19.21 3.59
CA GLN A 220 21.69 -18.71 4.39
C GLN A 220 22.82 -18.26 3.44
N GLN A 221 23.38 -17.10 3.72
CA GLN A 221 24.57 -16.61 3.03
C GLN A 221 25.78 -16.96 3.92
N GLU A 222 26.52 -18.00 3.56
CA GLU A 222 27.81 -18.30 4.14
C GLU A 222 28.91 -17.83 3.19
N ASP A 223 29.84 -17.02 3.70
CA ASP A 223 31.05 -16.53 3.00
C ASP A 223 30.81 -15.95 1.59
N GLY A 224 29.71 -15.23 1.40
CA GLY A 224 29.36 -14.60 0.13
C GLY A 224 28.77 -15.54 -0.93
N ILE A 225 28.59 -16.81 -0.60
CA ILE A 225 27.95 -17.82 -1.48
C ILE A 225 26.50 -18.01 -1.02
N ILE A 226 25.56 -17.86 -1.96
CA ILE A 226 24.15 -18.17 -1.70
C ILE A 226 23.98 -19.68 -1.84
N GLN A 227 23.62 -20.35 -0.75
CA GLN A 227 23.25 -21.76 -0.77
C GLN A 227 21.72 -21.87 -0.81
N PHE A 228 21.21 -22.55 -1.81
CA PHE A 228 19.81 -22.94 -1.88
C PHE A 228 19.57 -24.19 -1.05
N PRO A 229 18.43 -24.29 -0.35
CA PRO A 229 18.06 -25.47 0.43
C PRO A 229 17.81 -26.69 -0.43
#